data_4c48bfb77abebb39494819168b1643cf
#
_entry.id   4c48bfb77abebb39494819168b1643cf
#
_cell.length_a   1.000
_cell.length_b   1.000
_cell.length_c   1.000
_cell.angle_alpha   90.00
_cell.angle_beta   90.00
_cell.angle_gamma   90.00
#
_symmetry.space_group_name_H-M   'P 1'
#
loop_
_entity.id
_entity.type
_entity.pdbx_description
1 polymer ?
#
loop_
_entity_poly.entity_id
_entity_poly.type
_entity_poly.pdbx_seq_one_letter_code
_entity_poly.pdbx_strand_id
1 'polypeptide(L)'
;MELKLTPAQLEKLIQGGFASSAPFLRVEELKPGSARVRMLYKKWMLRPGNTISGPAIFAAADLGMYVCVMGHIGPELLAVTSDLNMHFLNKGAPGDLIADTRLLKLGRRLAVMDVLVYSSADAQTVIAHVSGSYALPSPGK
;
A
#
# COMPACT_ATOMS: atom_id res chain seq x y z
N MET A 1 -0.67 18.44 8.84
CA MET A 1 -0.89 17.00 8.93
C MET A 1 0.33 16.35 9.55
N GLU A 2 0.13 15.65 10.64
CA GLU A 2 1.20 15.12 11.47
C GLU A 2 1.29 13.61 11.35
N LEU A 3 2.53 13.09 11.24
CA LEU A 3 2.75 11.65 11.23
C LEU A 3 2.74 11.09 12.66
N LYS A 4 2.13 9.94 12.84
CA LYS A 4 2.01 9.27 14.14
C LYS A 4 3.01 8.13 14.31
N LEU A 5 3.52 7.58 13.21
CA LEU A 5 4.43 6.44 13.23
C LEU A 5 5.59 6.67 12.26
N THR A 6 6.72 6.04 12.55
CA THR A 6 7.88 6.04 11.67
C THR A 6 7.79 4.87 10.69
N PRO A 7 8.54 4.90 9.56
CA PRO A 7 8.60 3.75 8.67
C PRO A 7 8.97 2.45 9.36
N ALA A 8 9.96 2.47 10.25
CA ALA A 8 10.39 1.27 10.97
C ALA A 8 9.30 0.73 11.88
N GLN A 9 8.58 1.61 12.57
CA GLN A 9 7.46 1.19 13.41
C GLN A 9 6.35 0.55 12.59
N LEU A 10 6.05 1.12 11.42
CA LEU A 10 5.01 0.60 10.53
C LEU A 10 5.39 -0.77 9.97
N GLU A 11 6.63 -0.95 9.52
CA GLU A 11 7.09 -2.24 9.01
C GLU A 11 6.93 -3.33 10.08
N LYS A 12 7.37 -3.04 11.29
CA LYS A 12 7.29 -4.00 12.40
C LYS A 12 5.84 -4.32 12.77
N LEU A 13 5.00 -3.30 12.84
CA LEU A 13 3.60 -3.45 13.24
C LEU A 13 2.83 -4.28 12.20
N ILE A 14 2.98 -3.95 10.92
CA ILE A 14 2.27 -4.64 9.84
C ILE A 14 2.81 -6.06 9.67
N GLN A 15 4.11 -6.23 9.65
CA GLN A 15 4.73 -7.55 9.52
C GLN A 15 4.28 -8.47 10.66
N GLY A 16 4.22 -7.95 11.88
CA GLY A 16 3.79 -8.71 13.05
C GLY A 16 2.32 -9.07 13.06
N GLY A 17 1.48 -8.35 12.31
CA GLY A 17 0.05 -8.62 12.22
C GLY A 17 -0.32 -9.72 11.22
N PHE A 18 0.66 -10.23 10.48
CA PHE A 18 0.43 -11.28 9.49
C PHE A 18 1.06 -12.60 9.96
N ALA A 19 0.42 -13.70 9.60
CA ALA A 19 0.84 -15.03 10.04
C ALA A 19 2.20 -15.46 9.46
N SER A 20 2.61 -14.91 8.31
CA SER A 20 3.88 -15.24 7.69
C SER A 20 5.02 -14.58 8.45
N SER A 21 6.08 -15.35 8.71
CA SER A 21 7.30 -14.83 9.34
C SER A 21 8.27 -14.24 8.32
N ALA A 22 8.06 -14.48 7.01
CA ALA A 22 8.94 -13.96 5.97
C ALA A 22 8.67 -12.47 5.75
N PRO A 23 9.70 -11.63 5.66
CA PRO A 23 9.52 -10.23 5.32
C PRO A 23 8.82 -10.09 3.97
N PHE A 24 7.83 -9.19 3.88
CA PHE A 24 7.10 -8.96 2.64
C PHE A 24 6.95 -7.49 2.27
N LEU A 25 7.31 -6.57 3.15
CA LEU A 25 7.19 -5.14 2.84
C LEU A 25 8.36 -4.33 3.38
N ARG A 26 8.58 -3.18 2.75
CA ARG A 26 9.43 -2.12 3.27
C ARG A 26 8.72 -0.79 3.09
N VAL A 27 8.75 0.04 4.12
CA VAL A 27 8.22 1.40 4.03
C VAL A 27 9.40 2.29 3.66
N GLU A 28 9.51 2.60 2.37
CA GLU A 28 10.66 3.34 1.84
C GLU A 28 10.61 4.82 2.14
N GLU A 29 9.41 5.38 2.19
CA GLU A 29 9.24 6.80 2.46
C GLU A 29 7.88 7.03 3.11
N LEU A 30 7.84 7.91 4.09
CA LEU A 30 6.62 8.31 4.74
C LEU A 30 6.72 9.82 5.02
N LYS A 31 5.82 10.59 4.42
CA LYS A 31 5.76 12.03 4.55
C LYS A 31 4.33 12.44 4.88
N PRO A 32 4.11 13.62 5.48
CA PRO A 32 2.74 14.13 5.61
C PRO A 32 2.06 14.15 4.24
N GLY A 33 0.98 13.37 4.10
CA GLY A 33 0.21 13.29 2.87
C GLY A 33 0.64 12.22 1.87
N SER A 34 1.69 11.44 2.13
CA SER A 34 2.14 10.42 1.18
C SER A 34 2.92 9.28 1.84
N ALA A 35 2.98 8.16 1.14
CA ALA A 35 3.77 7.01 1.55
C ALA A 35 4.27 6.26 0.32
N ARG A 36 5.49 5.74 0.38
CA ARG A 36 6.03 4.84 -0.63
C ARG A 36 6.33 3.51 0.02
N VAL A 37 5.71 2.46 -0.49
CA VAL A 37 5.83 1.11 0.08
C VAL A 37 6.35 0.17 -1.00
N ARG A 38 7.28 -0.69 -0.62
CA ARG A 38 7.80 -1.74 -1.49
C ARG A 38 7.26 -3.08 -0.99
N MET A 39 6.55 -3.79 -1.86
CA MET A 39 6.14 -5.17 -1.59
C MET A 39 7.16 -6.09 -2.24
N LEU A 40 7.80 -6.92 -1.43
CA LEU A 40 8.91 -7.75 -1.88
C LEU A 40 8.43 -8.85 -2.83
N TYR A 41 9.19 -9.06 -3.91
CA TYR A 41 8.85 -10.02 -4.94
C TYR A 41 8.78 -11.45 -4.41
N LYS A 42 7.73 -12.17 -4.81
CA LYS A 42 7.55 -13.60 -4.58
C LYS A 42 7.00 -14.24 -5.85
N LYS A 43 7.33 -15.49 -6.09
CA LYS A 43 6.89 -16.20 -7.32
C LYS A 43 5.38 -16.24 -7.50
N TRP A 44 4.60 -16.28 -6.40
CA TRP A 44 3.14 -16.30 -6.50
C TRP A 44 2.57 -15.04 -7.17
N MET A 45 3.35 -13.98 -7.25
CA MET A 45 2.93 -12.73 -7.85
C MET A 45 2.89 -12.78 -9.38
N LEU A 46 3.46 -13.82 -9.96
CA LEU A 46 3.49 -13.96 -11.42
C LEU A 46 2.26 -14.70 -11.94
N ARG A 47 1.83 -14.31 -13.13
CA ARG A 47 0.80 -14.98 -13.89
C ARG A 47 1.45 -15.65 -15.12
N PRO A 48 0.72 -16.52 -15.86
CA PRO A 48 1.21 -17.04 -17.14
C PRO A 48 1.63 -15.88 -18.06
N GLY A 49 2.78 -16.03 -18.72
CA GLY A 49 3.38 -14.96 -19.51
C GLY A 49 4.47 -14.20 -18.77
N ASN A 50 4.78 -14.60 -17.55
CA ASN A 50 5.86 -14.05 -16.74
C ASN A 50 5.71 -12.55 -16.46
N THR A 51 4.49 -12.12 -16.18
CA THR A 51 4.19 -10.75 -15.76
C THR A 51 3.48 -10.78 -14.41
N ILE A 52 3.52 -9.63 -13.72
CA ILE A 52 2.89 -9.50 -12.40
C ILE A 52 1.37 -9.64 -12.54
N SER A 53 0.76 -10.41 -11.65
CA SER A 53 -0.68 -10.65 -11.67
C SER A 53 -1.48 -9.49 -11.12
N GLY A 54 -2.75 -9.39 -11.55
CA GLY A 54 -3.68 -8.40 -11.02
C GLY A 54 -3.83 -8.46 -9.51
N PRO A 55 -4.04 -9.66 -8.91
CA PRO A 55 -4.11 -9.77 -7.45
C PRO A 55 -2.87 -9.25 -6.72
N ALA A 56 -1.68 -9.46 -7.28
CA ALA A 56 -0.45 -8.94 -6.67
C ALA A 56 -0.41 -7.41 -6.72
N ILE A 57 -0.83 -6.82 -7.84
CA ILE A 57 -0.89 -5.36 -7.99
C ILE A 57 -1.90 -4.78 -7.01
N PHE A 58 -3.06 -5.44 -6.88
CA PHE A 58 -4.09 -5.05 -5.90
C PHE A 58 -3.52 -5.07 -4.48
N ALA A 59 -2.81 -6.15 -4.12
CA ALA A 59 -2.22 -6.29 -2.79
C ALA A 59 -1.22 -5.16 -2.50
N ALA A 60 -0.38 -4.81 -3.47
CA ALA A 60 0.60 -3.74 -3.31
C ALA A 60 -0.08 -2.39 -3.09
N ALA A 61 -1.11 -2.09 -3.87
CA ALA A 61 -1.86 -0.83 -3.73
C ALA A 61 -2.55 -0.76 -2.37
N ASP A 62 -3.20 -1.84 -1.95
CA ASP A 62 -3.89 -1.89 -0.66
C ASP A 62 -2.90 -1.73 0.49
N LEU A 63 -1.75 -2.38 0.40
CA LEU A 63 -0.70 -2.25 1.39
C LEU A 63 -0.20 -0.81 1.50
N GLY A 64 -0.01 -0.14 0.35
CA GLY A 64 0.39 1.27 0.31
C GLY A 64 -0.61 2.16 1.02
N MET A 65 -1.91 1.95 0.77
CA MET A 65 -2.97 2.71 1.43
C MET A 65 -2.99 2.44 2.93
N TYR A 66 -2.83 1.19 3.34
CA TYR A 66 -2.84 0.80 4.75
C TYR A 66 -1.70 1.49 5.51
N VAL A 67 -0.49 1.46 4.95
CA VAL A 67 0.67 2.14 5.52
C VAL A 67 0.43 3.64 5.63
N CYS A 68 -0.10 4.24 4.58
CA CYS A 68 -0.38 5.68 4.56
C CYS A 68 -1.37 6.07 5.66
N VAL A 69 -2.46 5.31 5.78
CA VAL A 69 -3.48 5.56 6.81
C VAL A 69 -2.86 5.44 8.21
N MET A 70 -2.20 4.32 8.49
CA MET A 70 -1.64 4.11 9.83
C MET A 70 -0.55 5.11 10.18
N GLY A 71 0.22 5.55 9.18
CA GLY A 71 1.24 6.57 9.41
C GLY A 71 0.64 7.87 9.89
N HIS A 72 -0.61 8.17 9.53
CA HIS A 72 -1.27 9.42 9.88
C HIS A 72 -2.20 9.31 11.09
N ILE A 73 -2.77 8.15 11.37
CA ILE A 73 -3.71 8.00 12.50
C ILE A 73 -3.15 7.21 13.68
N GLY A 74 -2.01 6.56 13.51
CA GLY A 74 -1.40 5.76 14.56
C GLY A 74 -1.67 4.26 14.36
N PRO A 75 -1.30 3.42 15.35
CA PRO A 75 -1.34 1.97 15.21
C PRO A 75 -2.77 1.43 15.26
N GLU A 76 -3.53 1.67 14.20
CA GLU A 76 -4.95 1.32 14.14
C GLU A 76 -5.17 0.18 13.15
N LEU A 77 -4.91 -1.04 13.62
CA LEU A 77 -4.99 -2.24 12.79
C LEU A 77 -6.41 -2.57 12.33
N LEU A 78 -7.42 -1.95 12.94
CA LEU A 78 -8.82 -2.19 12.57
C LEU A 78 -9.31 -1.29 11.45
N ALA A 79 -8.48 -0.38 10.95
CA ALA A 79 -8.80 0.36 9.74
C ALA A 79 -8.89 -0.62 8.58
N VAL A 80 -9.94 -0.53 7.76
CA VAL A 80 -10.19 -1.49 6.70
C VAL A 80 -10.47 -0.79 5.37
N THR A 81 -10.12 -1.46 4.28
CA THR A 81 -10.43 -0.99 2.93
C THR A 81 -11.94 -0.89 2.79
N SER A 82 -12.43 0.30 2.44
CA SER A 82 -13.85 0.54 2.19
C SER A 82 -14.17 0.44 0.71
N ASP A 83 -13.25 0.94 -0.13
CA ASP A 83 -13.47 1.05 -1.55
C ASP A 83 -12.12 1.05 -2.25
N LEU A 84 -12.02 0.38 -3.38
CA LEU A 84 -10.77 0.36 -4.15
C LEU A 84 -11.12 0.15 -5.62
N ASN A 85 -10.77 1.13 -6.45
CA ASN A 85 -11.01 1.12 -7.89
C ASN A 85 -9.67 1.14 -8.61
N MET A 86 -9.38 0.08 -9.36
CA MET A 86 -8.07 -0.10 -10.00
C MET A 86 -8.18 -0.07 -11.52
N HIS A 87 -7.31 0.72 -12.14
CA HIS A 87 -7.13 0.73 -13.58
C HIS A 87 -5.77 0.13 -13.89
N PHE A 88 -5.74 -0.97 -14.63
CA PHE A 88 -4.51 -1.59 -15.12
C PHE A 88 -4.08 -0.88 -16.39
N LEU A 89 -2.89 -0.32 -16.39
CA LEU A 89 -2.40 0.52 -17.48
C LEU A 89 -1.37 -0.19 -18.35
N ASN A 90 -0.51 -0.98 -17.75
CA ASN A 90 0.57 -1.68 -18.43
C ASN A 90 0.87 -3.01 -17.74
N LYS A 91 1.53 -3.92 -18.47
CA LYS A 91 2.04 -5.16 -17.88
C LYS A 91 3.18 -4.82 -16.94
N GLY A 92 3.28 -5.54 -15.83
CA GLY A 92 4.36 -5.36 -14.86
C GLY A 92 5.44 -6.40 -15.05
N ALA A 93 6.69 -5.96 -15.15
CA ALA A 93 7.84 -6.86 -15.21
C ALA A 93 8.05 -7.52 -13.83
N PRO A 94 8.56 -8.78 -13.79
CA PRO A 94 8.87 -9.43 -12.51
C PRO A 94 9.83 -8.59 -11.67
N GLY A 95 9.45 -8.34 -10.43
CA GLY A 95 10.25 -7.54 -9.50
C GLY A 95 9.41 -7.15 -8.30
N ASP A 96 10.02 -6.41 -7.38
CA ASP A 96 9.28 -5.86 -6.26
C ASP A 96 8.26 -4.85 -6.79
N LEU A 97 7.13 -4.72 -6.10
CA LEU A 97 6.13 -3.72 -6.48
C LEU A 97 6.26 -2.49 -5.59
N ILE A 98 6.26 -1.33 -6.22
CA ILE A 98 6.34 -0.05 -5.53
C ILE A 98 4.95 0.59 -5.60
N ALA A 99 4.41 0.96 -4.44
CA ALA A 99 3.14 1.66 -4.35
C ALA A 99 3.40 3.06 -3.81
N ASP A 100 3.23 4.07 -4.67
CA ASP A 100 3.30 5.46 -4.26
C ASP A 100 1.89 5.93 -3.96
N THR A 101 1.60 6.16 -2.69
CA THR A 101 0.28 6.52 -2.20
C THR A 101 0.24 7.99 -1.83
N ARG A 102 -0.82 8.65 -2.26
CA ARG A 102 -1.08 10.05 -1.91
C ARG A 102 -2.40 10.14 -1.16
N LEU A 103 -2.36 10.80 0.00
CA LEU A 103 -3.55 11.03 0.81
C LEU A 103 -4.26 12.27 0.28
N LEU A 104 -5.47 12.09 -0.23
CA LEU A 104 -6.28 13.18 -0.80
C LEU A 104 -7.12 13.84 0.26
N LYS A 105 -7.63 13.07 1.21
CA LYS A 105 -8.43 13.58 2.32
C LYS A 105 -8.35 12.64 3.50
N LEU A 106 -8.11 13.20 4.67
CA LEU A 106 -8.18 12.46 5.93
C LEU A 106 -9.34 13.03 6.74
N GLY A 107 -10.47 12.33 6.73
CA GLY A 107 -11.63 12.68 7.53
C GLY A 107 -11.64 11.89 8.83
N ARG A 108 -12.72 12.04 9.59
CA ARG A 108 -12.87 11.36 10.89
C ARG A 108 -13.17 9.87 10.72
N ARG A 109 -13.86 9.49 9.65
CA ARG A 109 -14.30 8.12 9.40
C ARG A 109 -13.79 7.54 8.09
N LEU A 110 -13.21 8.36 7.24
CA LEU A 110 -12.80 7.95 5.91
C LEU A 110 -11.51 8.65 5.51
N ALA A 111 -10.56 7.87 5.02
CA ALA A 111 -9.36 8.38 4.38
C ALA A 111 -9.45 8.06 2.90
N VAL A 112 -9.28 9.07 2.05
CA VAL A 112 -9.36 8.92 0.59
C VAL A 112 -7.97 9.10 0.01
N MET A 113 -7.58 8.17 -0.86
CA MET A 113 -6.22 8.12 -1.39
C MET A 113 -6.20 7.74 -2.86
N ASP A 114 -5.09 8.06 -3.55
CA ASP A 114 -4.78 7.42 -4.82
C ASP A 114 -3.37 6.82 -4.76
N VAL A 115 -3.13 5.83 -5.61
CA VAL A 115 -1.89 5.07 -5.63
C VAL A 115 -1.44 4.88 -7.06
N LEU A 116 -0.14 5.06 -7.30
CA LEU A 116 0.50 4.63 -8.52
C LEU A 116 1.35 3.42 -8.20
N VAL A 117 1.20 2.34 -8.99
CA VAL A 117 1.95 1.10 -8.78
C VAL A 117 2.86 0.86 -9.96
N TYR A 118 4.09 0.49 -9.69
CA TYR A 118 5.05 0.11 -10.73
C TYR A 118 6.01 -0.96 -10.20
N SER A 119 6.69 -1.63 -11.13
CA SER A 119 7.67 -2.66 -10.78
C SER A 119 9.04 -2.03 -10.58
N SER A 120 9.79 -2.52 -9.60
CA SER A 120 11.17 -2.10 -9.40
C SER A 120 12.06 -2.43 -10.60
N ALA A 121 11.66 -3.42 -11.42
CA ALA A 121 12.40 -3.79 -12.63
C ALA A 121 12.18 -2.79 -13.76
N ASP A 122 11.13 -1.95 -13.68
CA ASP A 122 10.84 -0.93 -14.69
C ASP A 122 10.12 0.24 -14.02
N ALA A 123 10.89 1.05 -13.32
CA ALA A 123 10.35 2.18 -12.55
C ALA A 123 9.81 3.33 -13.41
N GLN A 124 10.02 3.26 -14.73
CA GLN A 124 9.52 4.28 -15.67
C GLN A 124 8.07 4.02 -16.09
N THR A 125 7.58 2.80 -15.92
CA THR A 125 6.27 2.39 -16.41
C THR A 125 5.29 2.22 -15.24
N VAL A 126 4.27 3.07 -15.20
CA VAL A 126 3.17 2.89 -14.24
C VAL A 126 2.30 1.74 -14.71
N ILE A 127 2.17 0.70 -13.91
CA ILE A 127 1.39 -0.48 -14.27
C ILE A 127 -0.06 -0.40 -13.83
N ALA A 128 -0.36 0.41 -12.81
CA ALA A 128 -1.74 0.61 -12.37
C ALA A 128 -1.90 1.94 -11.65
N HIS A 129 -3.10 2.50 -11.76
CA HIS A 129 -3.56 3.62 -10.96
C HIS A 129 -4.75 3.16 -10.14
N VAL A 130 -4.75 3.50 -8.86
CA VAL A 130 -5.79 3.10 -7.92
C VAL A 130 -6.33 4.33 -7.24
N SER A 131 -7.66 4.39 -7.10
CA SER A 131 -8.30 5.32 -6.18
C SER A 131 -9.04 4.49 -5.14
N GLY A 132 -9.00 4.91 -3.89
CA GLY A 132 -9.64 4.11 -2.85
C GLY A 132 -9.79 4.86 -1.56
N SER A 133 -10.45 4.18 -0.62
CA SER A 133 -10.69 4.74 0.69
C SER A 133 -10.60 3.67 1.76
N TYR A 134 -10.25 4.12 2.95
CA TYR A 134 -10.25 3.29 4.15
C TYR A 134 -11.27 3.81 5.13
N ALA A 135 -12.03 2.90 5.72
CA ALA A 135 -12.90 3.21 6.83
C ALA A 135 -12.08 3.21 8.10
N LEU A 136 -12.21 4.28 8.86
CA LEU A 136 -11.45 4.47 10.10
C LEU A 136 -12.30 4.08 11.29
N PRO A 137 -11.70 3.46 12.33
CA PRO A 137 -12.44 3.14 13.55
C PRO A 137 -12.96 4.41 14.22
N SER A 138 -14.12 4.30 14.86
CA SER A 138 -14.69 5.43 15.59
C SER A 138 -13.79 5.80 16.76
N PRO A 139 -13.48 7.10 16.94
CA PRO A 139 -12.71 7.54 18.10
C PRO A 139 -13.37 7.13 19.41
N GLY A 140 -12.59 6.65 20.37
CA GLY A 140 -13.08 6.31 21.69
C GLY A 140 -13.80 4.97 21.80
N LYS A 141 -13.65 4.10 20.82
CA LYS A 141 -14.22 2.75 20.86
C LYS A 141 -13.17 1.68 20.69
#